data_414f4193216c0186788ca581b7f4555b
#
_entry.id   414f4193216c0186788ca581b7f4555b
#
_cell.length_a   1.000
_cell.length_b   1.000
_cell.length_c   1.000
_cell.angle_alpha   90.00
_cell.angle_beta   90.00
_cell.angle_gamma   90.00
#
_symmetry.space_group_name_H-M   'P 1'
#
loop_
_entity.id
_entity.type
_entity.pdbx_description
1 polymer ?
#
loop_
_entity_poly.entity_id
_entity_poly.type
_entity_poly.pdbx_seq_one_letter_code
_entity_poly.pdbx_strand_id
1 'polypeptide(L)'
;MMRRLEGWKVGLWLGIGVFLSNIPTVRLSAQVGHDPASSPYRDVRLRAGPSFLVGEFNGSRGAADAAFSNARTASVRYEIPTGKKLLLQFNGAYLEGDRFILDPRADSTSPNRKTGPSPAAVVLTDLVLHLRLTGPKSWRGFAPYAGAGIGFGFESETPPDTTRSGYQFGTKFTVTVASGMRWHLFRHLWLNGDARFVFWKESYPTSFQSAAPDGSRVLSVLHDRTEWIIHPWFSVGAGWSF
;
A
#
# COMPACT_ATOMS: atom_id res chain seq x y z
N MET A 1 38.21 -9.50 -2.35
CA MET A 1 37.74 -8.35 -3.12
C MET A 1 36.35 -8.00 -2.66
N MET A 2 36.28 -7.38 -1.47
CA MET A 2 35.03 -7.02 -0.78
C MET A 2 35.15 -5.59 -0.28
N ARG A 3 34.44 -4.66 -0.93
CA ARG A 3 34.10 -3.32 -0.43
C ARG A 3 33.31 -2.55 -1.48
N ARG A 4 32.00 -2.58 -1.36
CA ARG A 4 31.09 -1.52 -1.88
C ARG A 4 29.63 -1.98 -1.71
N LEU A 5 29.03 -1.79 -0.55
CA LEU A 5 27.57 -1.79 -0.38
C LEU A 5 27.10 -1.10 0.92
N GLU A 6 27.93 -0.28 1.56
CA GLU A 6 27.51 0.43 2.80
C GLU A 6 27.02 1.88 2.59
N GLY A 7 27.13 2.40 1.37
CA GLY A 7 26.81 3.82 1.10
C GLY A 7 25.34 4.21 1.01
N TRP A 8 24.43 3.25 0.83
CA TRP A 8 23.02 3.58 0.51
C TRP A 8 22.11 3.77 1.71
N LYS A 9 22.47 3.20 2.86
CA LYS A 9 21.63 3.31 4.07
C LYS A 9 21.69 4.67 4.76
N VAL A 10 22.77 5.40 4.60
CA VAL A 10 22.96 6.73 5.23
C VAL A 10 22.28 7.85 4.41
N GLY A 11 22.19 7.70 3.09
CA GLY A 11 21.60 8.72 2.22
C GLY A 11 20.09 8.90 2.37
N LEU A 12 19.35 7.83 2.69
CA LEU A 12 17.90 7.88 2.81
C LEU A 12 17.42 8.65 4.06
N TRP A 13 18.17 8.53 5.17
CA TRP A 13 17.85 9.25 6.42
C TRP A 13 18.18 10.74 6.36
N LEU A 14 19.23 11.11 5.64
CA LEU A 14 19.59 12.52 5.44
C LEU A 14 18.62 13.23 4.50
N GLY A 15 18.07 12.53 3.51
CA GLY A 15 17.08 13.09 2.59
C GLY A 15 15.75 13.46 3.25
N ILE A 16 15.28 12.66 4.20
CA ILE A 16 14.06 12.95 4.96
C ILE A 16 14.26 14.10 5.94
N GLY A 17 15.41 14.17 6.58
CA GLY A 17 15.76 15.26 7.52
C GLY A 17 15.85 16.63 6.85
N VAL A 18 16.38 16.70 5.63
CA VAL A 18 16.52 17.97 4.88
C VAL A 18 15.18 18.47 4.32
N PHE A 19 14.26 17.55 3.98
CA PHE A 19 12.91 17.95 3.54
C PHE A 19 12.06 18.54 4.67
N LEU A 20 12.27 18.09 5.92
CA LEU A 20 11.53 18.61 7.07
C LEU A 20 12.11 19.96 7.57
N SER A 21 13.38 20.24 7.34
CA SER A 21 14.04 21.50 7.79
C SER A 21 13.76 22.69 6.87
N ASN A 22 13.29 22.46 5.64
CA ASN A 22 12.95 23.51 4.68
C ASN A 22 11.44 23.77 4.55
N ILE A 23 10.61 23.24 5.45
CA ILE A 23 9.23 23.69 5.54
C ILE A 23 9.28 25.13 6.05
N PRO A 24 8.94 26.14 5.23
CA PRO A 24 8.88 27.50 5.71
C PRO A 24 7.93 27.48 6.91
N THR A 25 8.42 27.91 8.07
CA THR A 25 7.56 28.16 9.22
C THR A 25 6.54 29.18 8.76
N VAL A 26 5.39 28.73 8.30
CA VAL A 26 4.24 29.60 8.04
C VAL A 26 3.93 30.21 9.40
N ARG A 27 4.40 31.43 9.61
CA ARG A 27 3.95 32.22 10.75
C ARG A 27 2.44 32.30 10.59
N LEU A 28 1.73 31.56 11.42
CA LEU A 28 0.31 31.76 11.64
C LEU A 28 0.19 33.12 12.31
N SER A 29 0.35 34.20 11.50
CA SER A 29 -0.14 35.50 11.93
C SER A 29 -1.62 35.28 12.18
N ALA A 30 -2.05 35.38 13.42
CA ALA A 30 -3.44 35.48 13.76
C ALA A 30 -3.99 36.63 12.89
N GLN A 31 -4.77 36.27 11.86
CA GLN A 31 -5.41 37.26 10.99
C GLN A 31 -6.52 37.89 11.81
N VAL A 32 -6.13 38.88 12.63
CA VAL A 32 -7.06 39.81 13.23
C VAL A 32 -7.50 40.72 12.10
N GLY A 33 -8.73 40.55 11.60
CA GLY A 33 -9.34 41.46 10.66
C GLY A 33 -9.78 40.93 9.30
N HIS A 34 -9.71 39.62 9.02
CA HIS A 34 -10.36 39.08 7.81
C HIS A 34 -11.83 38.74 8.08
N ASP A 35 -12.70 39.22 7.20
CA ASP A 35 -14.09 38.82 7.17
C ASP A 35 -14.19 37.29 7.08
N PRO A 36 -14.85 36.61 8.05
CA PRO A 36 -15.06 35.17 8.01
C PRO A 36 -15.70 34.66 6.72
N ALA A 37 -16.50 35.49 6.04
CA ALA A 37 -17.12 35.17 4.75
C ALA A 37 -16.09 35.06 3.61
N SER A 38 -14.96 35.73 3.70
CA SER A 38 -13.88 35.68 2.70
C SER A 38 -12.89 34.55 2.94
N SER A 39 -12.98 33.82 4.05
CA SER A 39 -12.08 32.74 4.37
C SER A 39 -12.21 31.57 3.37
N PRO A 40 -11.10 31.06 2.79
CA PRO A 40 -11.14 29.87 1.96
C PRO A 40 -11.39 28.57 2.76
N TYR A 41 -11.33 28.67 4.09
CA TYR A 41 -11.57 27.55 4.97
C TYR A 41 -13.05 27.47 5.34
N ARG A 42 -13.64 26.30 5.11
CA ARG A 42 -15.02 25.99 5.46
C ARG A 42 -15.08 24.83 6.46
N ASP A 43 -15.95 24.92 7.45
CA ASP A 43 -16.21 23.83 8.38
C ASP A 43 -16.86 22.66 7.64
N VAL A 44 -16.29 21.47 7.82
CA VAL A 44 -16.85 20.22 7.30
C VAL A 44 -17.23 19.33 8.47
N ARG A 45 -18.51 19.07 8.58
CA ARG A 45 -19.01 18.08 9.55
C ARG A 45 -18.56 16.69 9.10
N LEU A 46 -17.77 16.03 9.95
CA LEU A 46 -17.42 14.64 9.77
C LEU A 46 -18.65 13.78 10.02
N ARG A 47 -18.99 12.94 9.07
CA ARG A 47 -20.07 11.98 9.15
C ARG A 47 -19.58 10.62 8.74
N ALA A 48 -20.18 9.58 9.27
CA ALA A 48 -19.93 8.23 8.82
C ALA A 48 -20.48 8.03 7.40
N GLY A 49 -19.84 7.17 6.64
CA GLY A 49 -20.29 6.84 5.31
C GLY A 49 -19.38 5.91 4.54
N PRO A 50 -19.95 5.22 3.53
CA PRO A 50 -19.18 4.38 2.62
C PRO A 50 -18.50 5.19 1.53
N SER A 51 -17.45 4.59 0.97
CA SER A 51 -16.82 5.04 -0.29
C SER A 51 -16.39 3.85 -1.12
N PHE A 52 -16.43 4.02 -2.44
CA PHE A 52 -15.98 3.06 -3.44
C PHE A 52 -14.80 3.63 -4.17
N LEU A 53 -13.74 2.86 -4.31
CA LEU A 53 -12.53 3.28 -4.98
C LEU A 53 -12.07 2.19 -5.95
N VAL A 54 -11.46 2.65 -7.02
CA VAL A 54 -10.73 1.81 -7.97
C VAL A 54 -9.31 2.32 -8.09
N GLY A 55 -8.39 1.44 -8.45
CA GLY A 55 -7.00 1.86 -8.52
C GLY A 55 -6.05 0.79 -9.00
N GLU A 56 -4.77 1.06 -8.79
CA GLU A 56 -3.66 0.19 -9.16
C GLU A 56 -2.77 -0.09 -7.96
N PHE A 57 -2.44 -1.34 -7.80
CA PHE A 57 -1.53 -1.86 -6.79
C PHE A 57 -0.25 -2.32 -7.47
N ASN A 58 0.86 -1.68 -7.15
CA ASN A 58 2.17 -1.98 -7.73
C ASN A 58 2.93 -2.91 -6.79
N GLY A 59 2.70 -4.21 -6.96
CA GLY A 59 3.34 -5.23 -6.16
C GLY A 59 4.80 -5.46 -6.54
N SER A 60 5.69 -5.58 -5.57
CA SER A 60 7.01 -6.13 -5.78
C SER A 60 6.96 -7.66 -5.74
N ARG A 61 7.62 -8.32 -6.68
CA ARG A 61 7.68 -9.79 -6.73
C ARG A 61 8.66 -10.42 -5.74
N GLY A 62 9.34 -9.59 -4.97
CA GLY A 62 10.32 -10.03 -4.00
C GLY A 62 11.58 -10.63 -4.59
N ALA A 63 12.49 -11.11 -3.75
CA ALA A 63 13.79 -11.63 -4.17
C ALA A 63 13.71 -12.91 -5.01
N ALA A 64 12.67 -13.72 -4.83
CA ALA A 64 12.44 -14.92 -5.61
C ALA A 64 11.62 -14.68 -6.89
N ASP A 65 11.12 -13.46 -7.13
CA ASP A 65 10.26 -13.12 -8.28
C ASP A 65 8.95 -13.96 -8.35
N ALA A 66 8.47 -14.43 -7.20
CA ALA A 66 7.32 -15.33 -7.07
C ALA A 66 6.09 -14.66 -6.42
N ALA A 67 6.29 -13.53 -5.75
CA ALA A 67 5.22 -12.87 -5.01
C ALA A 67 4.17 -12.24 -5.93
N PHE A 68 3.00 -11.99 -5.37
CA PHE A 68 1.89 -11.30 -6.03
C PHE A 68 2.31 -9.91 -6.51
N SER A 69 1.98 -9.59 -7.74
CA SER A 69 2.45 -8.38 -8.41
C SER A 69 1.27 -7.59 -8.97
N ASN A 70 1.60 -6.50 -9.60
CA ASN A 70 0.75 -5.49 -10.24
C ASN A 70 -0.71 -5.90 -10.42
N ALA A 71 -1.61 -5.24 -9.69
CA ALA A 71 -3.01 -5.59 -9.69
C ALA A 71 -3.90 -4.38 -9.91
N ARG A 72 -5.03 -4.59 -10.58
CA ARG A 72 -6.15 -3.68 -10.52
C ARG A 72 -6.90 -3.89 -9.22
N THR A 73 -7.41 -2.80 -8.65
CA THR A 73 -8.06 -2.87 -7.36
C THR A 73 -9.46 -2.27 -7.41
N ALA A 74 -10.38 -2.94 -6.72
CA ALA A 74 -11.68 -2.39 -6.36
C ALA A 74 -11.82 -2.46 -4.84
N SER A 75 -12.20 -1.37 -4.19
CA SER A 75 -12.31 -1.35 -2.73
C SER A 75 -13.57 -0.64 -2.25
N VAL A 76 -14.06 -1.13 -1.12
CA VAL A 76 -15.14 -0.53 -0.34
C VAL A 76 -14.57 -0.11 1.00
N ARG A 77 -14.84 1.10 1.38
CA ARG A 77 -14.40 1.65 2.65
C ARG A 77 -15.59 2.18 3.43
N TYR A 78 -15.54 2.01 4.74
CA TYR A 78 -16.50 2.62 5.66
C TYR A 78 -15.74 3.44 6.69
N GLU A 79 -16.14 4.69 6.86
CA GLU A 79 -15.46 5.64 7.72
C GLU A 79 -16.31 6.05 8.88
N ILE A 80 -15.72 6.07 10.07
CA ILE A 80 -16.35 6.46 11.32
C ILE A 80 -15.55 7.61 11.93
N PRO A 81 -16.15 8.79 12.13
CA PRO A 81 -15.49 9.86 12.87
C PRO A 81 -15.28 9.44 14.33
N THR A 82 -14.02 9.45 14.78
CA THR A 82 -13.65 9.15 16.17
C THR A 82 -13.29 10.41 16.95
N GLY A 83 -13.29 11.57 16.28
CA GLY A 83 -12.99 12.86 16.88
C GLY A 83 -13.06 13.99 15.85
N LYS A 84 -12.72 15.22 16.27
CA LYS A 84 -12.75 16.39 15.38
C LYS A 84 -11.76 16.32 14.21
N LYS A 85 -10.70 15.52 14.35
CA LYS A 85 -9.61 15.41 13.38
C LYS A 85 -9.33 13.97 12.95
N LEU A 86 -9.90 12.99 13.64
CA LEU A 86 -9.62 11.57 13.46
C LEU A 86 -10.82 10.85 12.83
N LEU A 87 -10.48 9.94 11.91
CA LEU A 87 -11.41 9.04 11.25
C LEU A 87 -10.85 7.62 11.35
N LEU A 88 -11.67 6.70 11.80
CA LEU A 88 -11.37 5.28 11.71
C LEU A 88 -11.97 4.75 10.41
N GLN A 89 -11.16 4.11 9.58
CA GLN A 89 -11.58 3.59 8.30
C GLN A 89 -11.41 2.07 8.27
N PHE A 90 -12.49 1.37 7.98
CA PHE A 90 -12.50 -0.03 7.57
C PHE A 90 -12.40 -0.10 6.06
N ASN A 91 -11.52 -0.91 5.54
CA ASN A 91 -11.34 -1.11 4.12
C ASN A 91 -11.39 -2.59 3.78
N GLY A 92 -12.09 -2.93 2.70
CA GLY A 92 -12.05 -4.22 2.04
C GLY A 92 -11.74 -4.01 0.57
N ALA A 93 -10.70 -4.65 0.06
CA ALA A 93 -10.25 -4.50 -1.31
C ALA A 93 -10.07 -5.86 -1.97
N TYR A 94 -10.47 -5.95 -3.23
CA TYR A 94 -10.18 -7.04 -4.14
C TYR A 94 -9.10 -6.59 -5.12
N LEU A 95 -8.02 -7.36 -5.21
CA LEU A 95 -6.86 -7.11 -6.02
C LEU A 95 -6.76 -8.21 -7.06
N GLU A 96 -6.94 -7.88 -8.32
CA GLU A 96 -6.79 -8.79 -9.46
C GLU A 96 -5.46 -8.52 -10.15
N GLY A 97 -4.55 -9.48 -10.07
CA GLY A 97 -3.19 -9.37 -10.57
C GLY A 97 -2.63 -10.69 -11.05
N ASP A 98 -1.32 -10.83 -10.95
CA ASP A 98 -0.63 -12.02 -11.40
C ASP A 98 0.54 -12.40 -10.49
N ARG A 99 1.03 -13.62 -10.66
CA ARG A 99 2.31 -14.08 -10.13
C ARG A 99 2.97 -15.10 -11.06
N PHE A 100 4.28 -15.26 -10.91
CA PHE A 100 4.99 -16.34 -11.59
C PHE A 100 4.97 -17.62 -10.75
N ILE A 101 4.91 -18.75 -11.46
CA ILE A 101 5.10 -20.07 -10.90
C ILE A 101 6.54 -20.48 -11.19
N LEU A 102 7.30 -20.80 -10.16
CA LEU A 102 8.69 -21.16 -10.26
C LEU A 102 8.90 -22.64 -9.98
N ASP A 103 9.63 -23.33 -10.85
CA ASP A 103 10.09 -24.69 -10.62
C ASP A 103 11.53 -24.68 -10.09
N PRO A 104 11.76 -24.92 -8.80
CA PRO A 104 13.09 -24.92 -8.22
C PRO A 104 13.95 -26.10 -8.69
N ARG A 105 13.36 -27.11 -9.35
CA ARG A 105 14.07 -28.29 -9.85
C ARG A 105 14.51 -28.17 -11.30
N ALA A 106 13.96 -27.22 -12.02
CA ALA A 106 14.35 -26.99 -13.41
C ALA A 106 15.65 -26.20 -13.47
N ASP A 107 16.47 -26.44 -14.49
CA ASP A 107 17.68 -25.69 -14.75
C ASP A 107 17.39 -24.22 -15.02
N SER A 108 18.36 -23.35 -14.75
CA SER A 108 18.22 -21.90 -14.91
C SER A 108 17.89 -21.47 -16.34
N THR A 109 18.34 -22.24 -17.32
CA THR A 109 18.09 -22.00 -18.76
C THR A 109 16.81 -22.66 -19.27
N SER A 110 16.16 -23.48 -18.46
CA SER A 110 14.93 -24.17 -18.84
C SER A 110 13.76 -23.20 -18.94
N PRO A 111 12.96 -23.24 -20.03
CA PRO A 111 11.74 -22.43 -20.12
C PRO A 111 10.70 -22.77 -19.03
N ASN A 112 10.80 -23.97 -18.45
CA ASN A 112 9.92 -24.41 -17.36
C ASN A 112 10.33 -23.85 -15.99
N ARG A 113 11.53 -23.21 -15.88
CA ARG A 113 12.00 -22.62 -14.62
C ARG A 113 11.07 -21.56 -14.08
N LYS A 114 10.49 -20.76 -14.99
CA LYS A 114 9.60 -19.66 -14.67
C LYS A 114 8.42 -19.66 -15.64
N THR A 115 7.24 -19.98 -15.15
CA THR A 115 6.00 -20.05 -15.93
C THR A 115 5.07 -18.91 -15.53
N GLY A 116 4.38 -18.36 -16.48
CA GLY A 116 3.42 -17.26 -16.27
C GLY A 116 3.80 -15.98 -17.03
N PRO A 117 3.24 -14.82 -16.66
CA PRO A 117 2.43 -14.57 -15.46
C PRO A 117 1.10 -15.33 -15.44
N SER A 118 0.73 -15.88 -14.29
CA SER A 118 -0.52 -16.59 -14.08
C SER A 118 -1.48 -15.77 -13.22
N PRO A 119 -2.78 -15.71 -13.56
CA PRO A 119 -3.76 -14.95 -12.80
C PRO A 119 -3.77 -15.34 -11.33
N ALA A 120 -3.87 -14.36 -10.47
CA ALA A 120 -4.01 -14.53 -9.03
C ALA A 120 -4.85 -13.39 -8.47
N ALA A 121 -5.61 -13.65 -7.42
CA ALA A 121 -6.37 -12.60 -6.77
C ALA A 121 -6.16 -12.61 -5.25
N VAL A 122 -6.09 -11.42 -4.68
CA VAL A 122 -5.88 -11.20 -3.25
C VAL A 122 -7.02 -10.34 -2.70
N VAL A 123 -7.57 -10.74 -1.57
CA VAL A 123 -8.45 -9.90 -0.76
C VAL A 123 -7.62 -9.29 0.36
N LEU A 124 -7.70 -7.98 0.49
CA LEU A 124 -7.02 -7.21 1.53
C LEU A 124 -8.06 -6.51 2.39
N THR A 125 -7.96 -6.70 3.71
CA THR A 125 -8.80 -6.00 4.68
C THR A 125 -7.91 -5.25 5.64
N ASP A 126 -8.20 -3.99 5.89
CA ASP A 126 -7.43 -3.17 6.83
C ASP A 126 -8.30 -2.22 7.66
N LEU A 127 -7.76 -1.86 8.81
CA LEU A 127 -8.27 -0.85 9.70
C LEU A 127 -7.24 0.27 9.78
N VAL A 128 -7.59 1.45 9.30
CA VAL A 128 -6.68 2.60 9.21
C VAL A 128 -7.22 3.76 10.03
N LEU A 129 -6.37 4.34 10.85
CA LEU A 129 -6.66 5.58 11.54
C LEU A 129 -6.13 6.75 10.72
N HIS A 130 -7.03 7.62 10.26
CA HIS A 130 -6.70 8.81 9.47
C HIS A 130 -6.70 10.07 10.34
N LEU A 131 -5.66 10.86 10.22
CA LEU A 131 -5.57 12.22 10.74
C LEU A 131 -5.85 13.21 9.62
N ARG A 132 -6.86 14.05 9.76
CA ARG A 132 -7.11 15.17 8.84
C ARG A 132 -6.16 16.31 9.15
N LEU A 133 -5.34 16.68 8.17
CA LEU A 133 -4.30 17.70 8.34
C LEU A 133 -4.89 19.12 8.48
N THR A 134 -6.04 19.38 7.90
CA THR A 134 -6.80 20.64 8.05
C THR A 134 -7.73 20.65 9.26
N GLY A 135 -7.71 19.58 10.08
CA GLY A 135 -8.62 19.42 11.21
C GLY A 135 -10.10 19.35 10.78
N PRO A 136 -11.02 20.04 11.46
CA PRO A 136 -12.44 20.01 11.10
C PRO A 136 -12.78 20.85 9.86
N LYS A 137 -11.79 21.51 9.26
CA LYS A 137 -11.99 22.41 8.12
C LYS A 137 -11.54 21.78 6.80
N SER A 138 -12.04 22.33 5.71
CA SER A 138 -11.50 22.09 4.36
C SER A 138 -11.07 23.40 3.74
N TRP A 139 -10.04 23.37 2.92
CA TRP A 139 -9.61 24.49 2.13
C TRP A 139 -10.26 24.39 0.74
N ARG A 140 -11.22 25.28 0.45
CA ARG A 140 -12.02 25.24 -0.80
C ARG A 140 -12.63 23.86 -1.11
N GLY A 141 -13.03 23.12 -0.07
CA GLY A 141 -13.54 21.76 -0.19
C GLY A 141 -12.48 20.66 -0.10
N PHE A 142 -11.20 20.97 -0.20
CA PHE A 142 -10.10 20.00 -0.09
C PHE A 142 -9.71 19.75 1.37
N ALA A 143 -9.57 18.49 1.72
CA ALA A 143 -9.18 18.04 3.05
C ALA A 143 -8.11 16.94 2.95
N PRO A 144 -6.83 17.31 3.01
CA PRO A 144 -5.75 16.34 3.02
C PRO A 144 -5.75 15.54 4.33
N TYR A 145 -5.32 14.29 4.23
CA TYR A 145 -5.17 13.40 5.37
C TYR A 145 -3.94 12.52 5.23
N ALA A 146 -3.48 12.02 6.36
CA ALA A 146 -2.49 10.97 6.46
C ALA A 146 -2.96 9.95 7.49
N GLY A 147 -2.55 8.71 7.37
CA GLY A 147 -2.98 7.66 8.28
C GLY A 147 -2.05 6.47 8.31
N ALA A 148 -2.27 5.63 9.29
CA ALA A 148 -1.61 4.34 9.40
C ALA A 148 -2.59 3.30 9.93
N GLY A 149 -2.35 2.04 9.59
CA GLY A 149 -3.23 0.97 9.95
C GLY A 149 -2.60 -0.40 9.85
N ILE A 150 -3.39 -1.39 10.21
CA ILE A 150 -3.03 -2.80 10.16
C ILE A 150 -4.14 -3.59 9.49
N GLY A 151 -3.80 -4.75 8.96
CA GLY A 151 -4.77 -5.57 8.27
C GLY A 151 -4.27 -6.97 7.95
N PHE A 152 -5.01 -7.62 7.07
CA PHE A 152 -4.68 -8.94 6.56
C PHE A 152 -4.94 -9.02 5.07
N GLY A 153 -4.04 -9.71 4.36
CA GLY A 153 -4.19 -10.07 2.97
C GLY A 153 -4.23 -11.59 2.83
N PHE A 154 -5.12 -12.10 1.99
CA PHE A 154 -5.21 -13.53 1.70
C PHE A 154 -5.55 -13.76 0.23
N GLU A 155 -4.93 -14.78 -0.34
CA GLU A 155 -5.16 -15.17 -1.72
C GLU A 155 -6.55 -15.78 -1.85
N SER A 156 -7.39 -15.21 -2.71
CA SER A 156 -8.73 -15.70 -3.01
C SER A 156 -8.75 -16.57 -4.27
N GLU A 157 -7.82 -16.34 -5.19
CA GLU A 157 -7.62 -17.13 -6.38
C GLU A 157 -6.13 -17.47 -6.50
N THR A 158 -5.84 -18.75 -6.45
CA THR A 158 -4.48 -19.30 -6.49
C THR A 158 -4.25 -19.95 -7.84
N PRO A 159 -3.24 -19.55 -8.63
CA PRO A 159 -2.90 -20.24 -9.87
C PRO A 159 -2.46 -21.68 -9.59
N PRO A 160 -2.83 -22.63 -10.45
CA PRO A 160 -2.48 -24.03 -10.27
C PRO A 160 -0.95 -24.21 -10.32
N ASP A 161 -0.34 -24.62 -9.22
CA ASP A 161 1.09 -24.94 -9.16
C ASP A 161 1.32 -26.42 -9.47
N THR A 162 1.69 -26.69 -10.71
CA THR A 162 2.04 -28.04 -11.19
C THR A 162 3.49 -28.40 -10.85
N THR A 163 4.32 -27.46 -10.41
CA THR A 163 5.76 -27.64 -10.16
C THR A 163 6.06 -28.23 -8.80
N ARG A 164 5.07 -28.24 -7.91
CA ARG A 164 5.23 -28.63 -6.50
C ARG A 164 6.33 -27.81 -5.80
N SER A 165 6.44 -26.52 -6.14
CA SER A 165 7.41 -25.60 -5.55
C SER A 165 7.24 -25.48 -4.03
N GLY A 166 6.00 -25.64 -3.56
CA GLY A 166 5.61 -25.45 -2.16
C GLY A 166 5.39 -23.97 -1.79
N TYR A 167 5.46 -23.07 -2.76
CA TYR A 167 5.15 -21.66 -2.52
C TYR A 167 3.64 -21.46 -2.39
N GLN A 168 3.25 -20.80 -1.31
CA GLN A 168 1.88 -20.37 -1.07
C GLN A 168 1.88 -18.94 -0.57
N PHE A 169 1.00 -18.12 -1.10
CA PHE A 169 0.83 -16.76 -0.58
C PHE A 169 0.40 -16.80 0.90
N GLY A 170 -0.61 -17.63 1.20
CA GLY A 170 -1.15 -17.79 2.56
C GLY A 170 -1.83 -16.52 3.06
N THR A 171 -1.94 -16.39 4.39
CA THR A 171 -2.44 -15.19 5.04
C THR A 171 -1.27 -14.28 5.43
N LYS A 172 -1.32 -13.02 5.01
CA LYS A 172 -0.31 -12.02 5.32
C LYS A 172 -0.86 -11.02 6.31
N PHE A 173 -0.14 -10.80 7.41
CA PHE A 173 -0.35 -9.61 8.23
C PHE A 173 0.19 -8.41 7.47
N THR A 174 -0.59 -7.32 7.42
CA THR A 174 -0.24 -6.12 6.67
C THR A 174 -0.16 -4.89 7.58
N VAL A 175 0.77 -4.02 7.26
CA VAL A 175 0.86 -2.67 7.82
C VAL A 175 0.64 -1.70 6.67
N THR A 176 -0.22 -0.71 6.87
CA THR A 176 -0.57 0.27 5.85
C THR A 176 -0.21 1.67 6.34
N VAL A 177 0.49 2.42 5.48
CA VAL A 177 0.63 3.88 5.63
C VAL A 177 -0.11 4.52 4.47
N ALA A 178 -0.98 5.48 4.77
CA ALA A 178 -1.85 6.11 3.79
C ALA A 178 -1.70 7.63 3.81
N SER A 179 -1.82 8.24 2.65
CA SER A 179 -1.99 9.67 2.49
C SER A 179 -2.95 9.95 1.36
N GLY A 180 -3.67 11.05 1.43
CA GLY A 180 -4.63 11.34 0.38
C GLY A 180 -5.28 12.69 0.53
N MET A 181 -6.18 12.94 -0.41
CA MET A 181 -6.94 14.16 -0.51
C MET A 181 -8.41 13.82 -0.67
N ARG A 182 -9.25 14.42 0.16
CA ARG A 182 -10.69 14.38 -0.03
C ARG A 182 -11.16 15.72 -0.56
N TRP A 183 -11.97 15.69 -1.59
CA TRP A 183 -12.63 16.86 -2.14
C TRP A 183 -14.14 16.78 -1.89
N HIS A 184 -14.64 17.61 -1.00
CA HIS A 184 -16.06 17.72 -0.69
C HIS A 184 -16.76 18.54 -1.76
N LEU A 185 -17.48 17.88 -2.67
CA LEU A 185 -18.25 18.52 -3.76
C LEU A 185 -19.57 19.08 -3.22
N PHE A 186 -20.26 18.29 -2.43
CA PHE A 186 -21.55 18.62 -1.83
C PHE A 186 -21.58 18.26 -0.35
N ARG A 187 -22.68 18.53 0.32
CA ARG A 187 -22.88 18.26 1.76
C ARG A 187 -22.63 16.79 2.13
N HIS A 188 -22.95 15.89 1.22
CA HIS A 188 -22.93 14.44 1.46
C HIS A 188 -21.98 13.70 0.54
N LEU A 189 -21.55 14.30 -0.59
CA LEU A 189 -20.73 13.67 -1.61
C LEU A 189 -19.31 14.21 -1.58
N TRP A 190 -18.34 13.30 -1.60
CA TRP A 190 -16.92 13.64 -1.76
C TRP A 190 -16.23 12.73 -2.76
N LEU A 191 -15.15 13.23 -3.36
CA LEU A 191 -14.19 12.44 -4.10
C LEU A 191 -12.95 12.19 -3.25
N ASN A 192 -12.31 11.04 -3.44
CA ASN A 192 -11.05 10.68 -2.81
C ASN A 192 -9.98 10.43 -3.86
N GLY A 193 -8.76 10.95 -3.62
CA GLY A 193 -7.52 10.45 -4.19
C GLY A 193 -6.63 9.96 -3.04
N ASP A 194 -6.14 8.74 -3.14
CA ASP A 194 -5.49 8.02 -2.04
C ASP A 194 -4.22 7.33 -2.53
N ALA A 195 -3.14 7.49 -1.80
CA ALA A 195 -1.88 6.80 -1.99
C ALA A 195 -1.54 6.03 -0.72
N ARG A 196 -1.31 4.73 -0.85
CA ARG A 196 -0.98 3.83 0.24
C ARG A 196 0.32 3.11 -0.02
N PHE A 197 1.03 2.81 1.04
CA PHE A 197 2.12 1.86 1.06
C PHE A 197 1.71 0.70 1.97
N VAL A 198 1.51 -0.46 1.38
CA VAL A 198 1.15 -1.67 2.10
C VAL A 198 2.40 -2.50 2.26
N PHE A 199 2.67 -2.92 3.48
CA PHE A 199 3.82 -3.73 3.85
C PHE A 199 3.32 -5.09 4.30
N TRP A 200 3.91 -6.15 3.79
CA TRP A 200 3.74 -7.49 4.34
C TRP A 200 5.03 -8.29 4.26
N LYS A 201 5.07 -9.36 5.02
CA LYS A 201 6.20 -10.27 5.05
C LYS A 201 5.97 -11.43 4.09
N GLU A 202 6.85 -11.54 3.08
CA GLU A 202 6.92 -12.72 2.23
C GLU A 202 7.70 -13.85 2.90
N SER A 203 7.30 -15.09 2.56
CA SER A 203 7.96 -16.30 3.06
C SER A 203 8.13 -17.28 1.92
N TYR A 204 9.36 -17.69 1.69
CA TYR A 204 9.72 -18.60 0.61
C TYR A 204 9.95 -20.02 1.13
N PRO A 205 9.53 -21.06 0.37
CA PRO A 205 9.76 -22.45 0.77
C PRO A 205 11.25 -22.81 0.71
N THR A 206 11.64 -23.83 1.47
CA THR A 206 13.03 -24.32 1.46
C THR A 206 13.49 -24.83 0.10
N SER A 207 12.55 -25.30 -0.72
CA SER A 207 12.79 -25.75 -2.09
C SER A 207 13.47 -24.68 -2.96
N PHE A 208 13.20 -23.37 -2.72
CA PHE A 208 13.80 -22.26 -3.48
C PHE A 208 15.29 -22.09 -3.21
N GLN A 209 15.80 -22.60 -2.09
CA GLN A 209 17.23 -22.62 -1.77
C GLN A 209 17.91 -23.94 -2.18
N SER A 210 17.15 -24.93 -2.64
CA SER A 210 17.72 -26.19 -3.16
C SER A 210 18.35 -25.94 -4.51
N ALA A 211 19.48 -26.63 -4.77
CA ALA A 211 20.15 -26.56 -6.06
C ALA A 211 19.38 -27.40 -7.10
N ALA A 212 19.19 -26.85 -8.28
CA ALA A 212 18.78 -27.56 -9.47
C ALA A 212 19.95 -28.42 -10.03
N PRO A 213 19.72 -29.29 -11.03
CA PRO A 213 20.81 -30.13 -11.61
C PRO A 213 22.00 -29.34 -12.12
N ASP A 214 21.78 -28.11 -12.61
CA ASP A 214 22.83 -27.18 -13.06
C ASP A 214 23.51 -26.41 -11.91
N GLY A 215 23.15 -26.69 -10.64
CA GLY A 215 23.66 -26.01 -9.45
C GLY A 215 23.01 -24.65 -9.17
N SER A 216 22.11 -24.16 -10.04
CA SER A 216 21.39 -22.90 -9.84
C SER A 216 20.34 -23.02 -8.73
N ARG A 217 19.98 -21.88 -8.15
CA ARG A 217 18.91 -21.77 -7.12
C ARG A 217 17.98 -20.64 -7.47
N VAL A 218 16.70 -20.75 -7.07
CA VAL A 218 15.71 -19.67 -7.19
C VAL A 218 16.06 -18.55 -6.21
N LEU A 219 16.40 -18.92 -4.98
CA LEU A 219 16.81 -17.99 -3.92
C LEU A 219 18.20 -18.40 -3.42
N SER A 220 19.10 -17.44 -3.30
CA SER A 220 20.43 -17.68 -2.73
C SER A 220 20.32 -18.22 -1.30
N VAL A 221 21.20 -19.14 -0.93
CA VAL A 221 21.29 -19.64 0.47
C VAL A 221 21.72 -18.57 1.47
N LEU A 222 22.34 -17.48 0.98
CA LEU A 222 22.71 -16.32 1.78
C LEU A 222 21.57 -15.32 1.98
N HIS A 223 20.45 -15.53 1.27
CA HIS A 223 19.28 -14.67 1.39
C HIS A 223 18.29 -15.29 2.40
N ASP A 224 17.75 -14.44 3.27
CA ASP A 224 16.71 -14.91 4.18
C ASP A 224 15.48 -15.36 3.42
N ARG A 225 14.87 -16.47 3.85
CA ARG A 225 13.63 -16.97 3.24
C ARG A 225 12.42 -16.12 3.56
N THR A 226 12.60 -15.07 4.33
CA THR A 226 11.54 -14.14 4.66
C THR A 226 12.02 -12.71 4.47
N GLU A 227 11.19 -11.89 3.83
CA GLU A 227 11.49 -10.47 3.61
C GLU A 227 10.25 -9.60 3.76
N TRP A 228 10.44 -8.35 4.16
CA TRP A 228 9.38 -7.37 4.14
C TRP A 228 9.36 -6.66 2.78
N ILE A 229 8.21 -6.67 2.14
CA ILE A 229 8.02 -6.05 0.82
C ILE A 229 7.05 -4.88 0.95
N ILE A 230 7.33 -3.83 0.18
CA ILE A 230 6.54 -2.60 0.11
C ILE A 230 5.76 -2.62 -1.19
N HIS A 231 4.46 -2.34 -1.09
CA HIS A 231 3.57 -2.30 -2.22
C HIS A 231 2.86 -0.93 -2.30
N PRO A 232 3.27 -0.05 -3.22
CA PRO A 232 2.54 1.16 -3.51
C PRO A 232 1.15 0.85 -4.09
N TRP A 233 0.14 1.53 -3.58
CA TRP A 233 -1.24 1.42 -4.04
C TRP A 233 -1.84 2.81 -4.21
N PHE A 234 -2.31 3.10 -5.41
CA PHE A 234 -2.97 4.35 -5.76
C PHE A 234 -4.43 4.09 -6.10
N SER A 235 -5.34 4.88 -5.55
CA SER A 235 -6.76 4.72 -5.81
C SER A 235 -7.49 6.06 -5.86
N VAL A 236 -8.57 6.07 -6.63
CA VAL A 236 -9.50 7.19 -6.72
C VAL A 236 -10.93 6.67 -6.56
N GLY A 237 -11.79 7.50 -6.04
CA GLY A 237 -13.16 7.08 -5.84
C GLY A 237 -14.07 8.15 -5.27
N ALA A 238 -15.28 7.74 -4.92
CA ALA A 238 -16.31 8.62 -4.38
C ALA A 238 -16.91 8.02 -3.11
N GLY A 239 -17.38 8.88 -2.23
CA GLY A 239 -18.04 8.48 -1.00
C GLY A 239 -19.25 9.35 -0.69
N TRP A 240 -20.13 8.78 0.12
CA TRP A 240 -21.38 9.40 0.55
C TRP A 240 -21.50 9.36 2.08
N SER A 241 -21.95 10.46 2.68
CA SER A 241 -22.23 10.54 4.13
C SER A 241 -23.71 10.72 4.42
N PHE A 242 -24.14 10.16 5.51
CA PHE A 242 -25.51 10.24 6.00
C PHE A 242 -25.71 11.41 6.97
#